data_7491a0b2122b4fe3c897fb490f0aab45
#
_entry.id   7491a0b2122b4fe3c897fb490f0aab45
#
_cell.length_a   1.000
_cell.length_b   1.000
_cell.length_c   1.000
_cell.angle_alpha   90.00
_cell.angle_beta   90.00
_cell.angle_gamma   90.00
#
_symmetry.space_group_name_H-M   'P 1'
#
loop_
_entity.id
_entity.type
_entity.pdbx_description
1 polymer ?
#
loop_
_entity_poly.entity_id
_entity_poly.type
_entity_poly.pdbx_seq_one_letter_code
_entity_poly.pdbx_strand_id
1 'polypeptide(L)'
;GPNGDGCDPEACENVLIQNCIFHTGDDCIAIKSGRNNDGRLWNKPSKNIIIRNCRMEDGHGGVVIGSEISGGCENVYAENCEMDSPHLERILRIKTNNCRGGLIQNIHMRKVTVGQCKEAVLKINLDYEPREACYRGFEPTVRNVSMEDVTCQKSNYGVLIIGGNKVENVYDIHVKNCKFDGVIKQPTKVTGKTRNVKFDNLIINGSLVLNKEDRPYQTYSEWLTHSEMQRVPQSYLLDFSKKPKWSYVMGIEMEGMLDTYLHYKGGKSTFKGADAEANNEAIINYLKEYPAKMIDEKGNITGYKYEDFNLDNVRTAKFILRMHNLFPSKSTELALKTLFKQLQNQPRTKEGVYWHKAIYANQVWLDGIFMGLPF
;
A
#
# COMPACT_ATOMS: atom_id res chain seq x y z
N GLY A 1 -10.89 -31.74 14.32
CA GLY A 1 -11.75 -30.80 15.07
C GLY A 1 -11.56 -29.37 14.58
N PRO A 2 -12.42 -28.43 14.95
CA PRO A 2 -12.38 -27.05 14.41
C PRO A 2 -11.11 -26.25 14.79
N ASN A 3 -10.41 -26.68 15.83
CA ASN A 3 -9.15 -26.05 16.29
C ASN A 3 -8.01 -27.07 16.36
N GLY A 4 -7.99 -28.03 15.45
CA GLY A 4 -6.97 -29.07 15.42
C GLY A 4 -5.93 -28.78 14.37
N ASP A 5 -4.68 -28.65 14.79
CA ASP A 5 -3.51 -28.60 13.91
C ASP A 5 -3.25 -30.00 13.31
N GLY A 6 -2.56 -30.03 12.17
CA GLY A 6 -2.24 -31.32 11.50
C GLY A 6 -0.96 -31.97 12.02
N CYS A 7 0.08 -31.18 12.24
CA CYS A 7 1.37 -31.66 12.73
C CYS A 7 2.10 -30.53 13.48
N ASP A 8 2.42 -30.80 14.77
CA ASP A 8 3.05 -29.82 15.66
C ASP A 8 4.43 -30.28 16.14
N PRO A 9 5.49 -30.11 15.32
CA PRO A 9 6.84 -30.35 15.81
C PRO A 9 7.19 -29.30 16.88
N GLU A 10 7.24 -29.72 18.15
CA GLU A 10 7.60 -28.80 19.24
C GLU A 10 8.95 -29.17 19.85
N ALA A 11 9.88 -28.24 19.86
CA ALA A 11 11.26 -28.42 20.34
C ALA A 11 11.96 -29.66 19.70
N CYS A 12 11.62 -29.95 18.45
CA CYS A 12 12.10 -31.09 17.69
C CYS A 12 13.29 -30.75 16.80
N GLU A 13 14.16 -31.73 16.59
CA GLU A 13 15.32 -31.59 15.72
C GLU A 13 15.35 -32.70 14.67
N ASN A 14 15.78 -32.36 13.44
CA ASN A 14 15.95 -33.32 12.33
C ASN A 14 14.62 -33.99 11.92
N VAL A 15 13.60 -33.18 11.63
CA VAL A 15 12.26 -33.64 11.27
C VAL A 15 12.08 -33.64 9.76
N LEU A 16 11.52 -34.71 9.21
CA LEU A 16 11.10 -34.79 7.82
C LEU A 16 9.58 -35.02 7.74
N ILE A 17 8.87 -34.11 7.11
CA ILE A 17 7.45 -34.21 6.79
C ILE A 17 7.33 -34.28 5.27
N GLN A 18 6.91 -35.39 4.74
CA GLN A 18 6.86 -35.57 3.29
C GLN A 18 5.67 -36.41 2.82
N ASN A 19 5.19 -36.10 1.61
CA ASN A 19 4.13 -36.84 0.93
C ASN A 19 2.82 -36.88 1.75
N CYS A 20 2.54 -35.86 2.54
CA CYS A 20 1.37 -35.77 3.40
C CYS A 20 0.28 -34.88 2.77
N ILE A 21 -0.97 -35.19 3.10
CA ILE A 21 -2.12 -34.37 2.79
C ILE A 21 -2.69 -33.83 4.10
N PHE A 22 -2.86 -32.51 4.18
CA PHE A 22 -3.41 -31.83 5.34
C PHE A 22 -4.77 -31.23 5.01
N HIS A 23 -5.77 -31.53 5.82
CA HIS A 23 -7.09 -30.94 5.79
C HIS A 23 -7.50 -30.71 7.25
N THR A 24 -7.23 -29.52 7.77
CA THR A 24 -7.26 -29.25 9.21
C THR A 24 -8.23 -28.11 9.54
N GLY A 25 -8.63 -28.05 10.80
CA GLY A 25 -9.46 -26.96 11.30
C GLY A 25 -8.64 -25.75 11.80
N ASP A 26 -7.33 -25.94 12.04
CA ASP A 26 -6.37 -24.88 12.36
C ASP A 26 -5.13 -25.03 11.45
N ASP A 27 -3.91 -24.80 11.92
CA ASP A 27 -2.72 -24.82 11.07
C ASP A 27 -2.41 -26.25 10.53
N CYS A 28 -1.99 -26.36 9.27
CA CYS A 28 -1.61 -27.66 8.70
C CYS A 28 -0.33 -28.21 9.36
N ILE A 29 0.70 -27.36 9.43
CA ILE A 29 1.96 -27.65 10.13
C ILE A 29 2.26 -26.44 11.00
N ALA A 30 2.33 -26.64 12.34
CA ALA A 30 2.63 -25.58 13.29
C ALA A 30 3.88 -25.90 14.11
N ILE A 31 5.01 -25.34 13.71
CA ILE A 31 6.31 -25.52 14.36
C ILE A 31 6.36 -24.67 15.63
N LYS A 32 6.59 -25.30 16.77
CA LYS A 32 6.56 -24.71 18.11
C LYS A 32 7.84 -25.00 18.88
N SER A 33 8.14 -24.25 19.95
CA SER A 33 9.29 -24.48 20.84
C SER A 33 9.04 -23.91 22.24
N GLY A 34 7.83 -24.10 22.73
CA GLY A 34 7.42 -23.69 24.08
C GLY A 34 6.89 -22.27 24.19
N ARG A 35 6.01 -22.09 25.17
CA ARG A 35 5.29 -20.83 25.41
C ARG A 35 5.94 -20.03 26.53
N ASN A 36 6.23 -18.75 26.26
CA ASN A 36 6.62 -17.75 27.27
C ASN A 36 7.78 -18.21 28.15
N ASN A 37 7.61 -18.19 29.47
CA ASN A 37 8.65 -18.51 30.43
C ASN A 37 9.15 -19.95 30.30
N ASP A 38 8.25 -20.89 30.12
CA ASP A 38 8.62 -22.31 29.99
C ASP A 38 9.49 -22.54 28.76
N GLY A 39 9.08 -22.01 27.62
CA GLY A 39 9.87 -22.13 26.39
C GLY A 39 11.24 -21.48 26.50
N ARG A 40 11.35 -20.32 27.19
CA ARG A 40 12.65 -19.68 27.43
C ARG A 40 13.52 -20.43 28.42
N LEU A 41 12.91 -21.01 29.45
CA LEU A 41 13.63 -21.81 30.46
C LEU A 41 14.25 -23.07 29.84
N TRP A 42 13.47 -23.80 29.06
CA TRP A 42 13.96 -24.97 28.35
C TRP A 42 14.94 -24.60 27.23
N ASN A 43 14.74 -23.48 26.56
CA ASN A 43 15.59 -22.92 25.51
C ASN A 43 16.00 -23.95 24.44
N LYS A 44 15.03 -24.75 24.00
CA LYS A 44 15.21 -25.77 22.98
C LYS A 44 14.51 -25.34 21.70
N PRO A 45 15.24 -24.91 20.67
CA PRO A 45 14.64 -24.55 19.40
C PRO A 45 14.12 -25.78 18.65
N SER A 46 13.12 -25.59 17.82
CA SER A 46 12.83 -26.51 16.73
C SER A 46 13.77 -26.20 15.57
N LYS A 47 14.48 -27.23 15.05
CA LYS A 47 15.50 -27.01 14.01
C LYS A 47 15.66 -28.16 13.04
N ASN A 48 16.21 -27.83 11.86
CA ASN A 48 16.48 -28.80 10.79
C ASN A 48 15.21 -29.52 10.35
N ILE A 49 14.19 -28.77 9.94
CA ILE A 49 12.88 -29.32 9.55
C ILE A 49 12.74 -29.20 8.03
N ILE A 50 12.46 -30.33 7.39
CA ILE A 50 12.19 -30.38 5.95
C ILE A 50 10.74 -30.78 5.73
N ILE A 51 10.02 -29.99 4.96
CA ILE A 51 8.65 -30.20 4.54
C ILE A 51 8.65 -30.27 3.01
N ARG A 52 8.25 -31.39 2.44
CA ARG A 52 8.29 -31.55 0.99
C ARG A 52 7.19 -32.43 0.42
N ASN A 53 6.80 -32.13 -0.81
CA ASN A 53 5.81 -32.90 -1.56
C ASN A 53 4.49 -33.08 -0.78
N CYS A 54 4.07 -32.06 -0.05
CA CYS A 54 2.85 -32.07 0.74
C CYS A 54 1.74 -31.27 0.06
N ARG A 55 0.48 -31.62 0.32
CA ARG A 55 -0.69 -30.86 -0.06
C ARG A 55 -1.42 -30.34 1.17
N MET A 56 -1.73 -29.04 1.17
CA MET A 56 -2.54 -28.39 2.19
C MET A 56 -3.87 -27.97 1.54
N GLU A 57 -4.93 -28.69 1.92
CA GLU A 57 -6.26 -28.55 1.32
C GLU A 57 -7.19 -27.66 2.13
N ASP A 58 -6.94 -27.49 3.43
CA ASP A 58 -7.65 -26.55 4.30
C ASP A 58 -6.87 -26.29 5.58
N GLY A 59 -7.15 -25.15 6.25
CA GLY A 59 -6.53 -24.78 7.54
C GLY A 59 -6.36 -23.28 7.73
N HIS A 60 -5.81 -22.86 8.88
CA HIS A 60 -5.47 -21.46 9.15
C HIS A 60 -4.08 -21.07 8.61
N GLY A 61 -3.21 -22.03 8.34
CA GLY A 61 -1.92 -21.79 7.72
C GLY A 61 -1.32 -23.07 7.16
N GLY A 62 -0.61 -22.97 6.04
CA GLY A 62 0.06 -24.11 5.42
C GLY A 62 1.31 -24.50 6.21
N VAL A 63 2.35 -23.67 6.16
CA VAL A 63 3.56 -23.80 6.99
C VAL A 63 3.58 -22.66 7.99
N VAL A 64 3.47 -22.98 9.26
CA VAL A 64 3.37 -22.00 10.34
C VAL A 64 4.49 -22.17 11.35
N ILE A 65 5.06 -21.07 11.81
CA ILE A 65 6.05 -21.00 12.87
C ILE A 65 5.46 -20.16 13.99
N GLY A 66 5.28 -20.78 15.15
CA GLY A 66 4.66 -20.18 16.33
C GLY A 66 3.15 -20.47 16.44
N SER A 67 2.45 -19.80 17.39
CA SER A 67 2.92 -18.64 18.18
C SER A 67 3.87 -19.00 19.33
N GLU A 68 3.76 -20.21 19.90
CA GLU A 68 4.55 -20.72 21.01
C GLU A 68 5.97 -21.06 20.54
N ILE A 69 6.84 -20.04 20.38
CA ILE A 69 8.15 -20.15 19.75
C ILE A 69 9.26 -19.55 20.61
N SER A 70 9.09 -19.58 21.94
CA SER A 70 10.01 -18.94 22.86
C SER A 70 11.40 -19.56 22.90
N GLY A 71 11.52 -20.86 22.57
CA GLY A 71 12.79 -21.55 22.43
C GLY A 71 13.50 -21.30 21.10
N GLY A 72 12.83 -20.61 20.15
CA GLY A 72 13.38 -20.33 18.82
C GLY A 72 13.06 -21.37 17.75
N CYS A 73 13.37 -21.03 16.50
CA CYS A 73 13.21 -21.91 15.35
C CYS A 73 14.28 -21.62 14.31
N GLU A 74 14.91 -22.65 13.76
CA GLU A 74 15.95 -22.45 12.75
C GLU A 74 16.02 -23.58 11.72
N ASN A 75 16.45 -23.22 10.52
CA ASN A 75 16.66 -24.17 9.42
C ASN A 75 15.38 -24.93 9.04
N VAL A 76 14.36 -24.24 8.59
CA VAL A 76 13.10 -24.81 8.06
C VAL A 76 13.10 -24.66 6.55
N TYR A 77 12.87 -25.75 5.85
CA TYR A 77 12.82 -25.80 4.39
C TYR A 77 11.51 -26.44 3.94
N ALA A 78 10.65 -25.64 3.27
CA ALA A 78 9.43 -26.13 2.64
C ALA A 78 9.58 -26.10 1.13
N GLU A 79 9.40 -27.22 0.45
CA GLU A 79 9.58 -27.28 -0.99
C GLU A 79 8.61 -28.22 -1.71
N ASN A 80 8.32 -27.93 -2.98
CA ASN A 80 7.48 -28.76 -3.85
C ASN A 80 6.11 -29.08 -3.21
N CYS A 81 5.46 -28.08 -2.62
CA CYS A 81 4.15 -28.27 -1.99
C CYS A 81 3.04 -27.61 -2.85
N GLU A 82 1.84 -28.12 -2.68
CA GLU A 82 0.63 -27.58 -3.29
C GLU A 82 -0.34 -27.12 -2.21
N MET A 83 -0.95 -25.94 -2.37
CA MET A 83 -1.89 -25.39 -1.40
C MET A 83 -3.06 -24.77 -2.14
N ASP A 84 -4.27 -25.16 -1.83
CA ASP A 84 -5.47 -24.60 -2.48
C ASP A 84 -6.70 -24.75 -1.59
N SER A 85 -7.12 -23.67 -0.97
CA SER A 85 -8.40 -23.60 -0.27
C SER A 85 -8.84 -22.15 -0.03
N PRO A 86 -10.14 -21.85 -0.19
CA PRO A 86 -10.67 -20.55 0.18
C PRO A 86 -10.65 -20.29 1.70
N HIS A 87 -10.46 -21.33 2.51
CA HIS A 87 -10.38 -21.24 3.96
C HIS A 87 -8.94 -21.22 4.47
N LEU A 88 -7.99 -21.77 3.72
CA LEU A 88 -6.56 -21.69 4.06
C LEU A 88 -6.14 -20.21 4.10
N GLU A 89 -5.80 -19.72 5.28
CA GLU A 89 -5.63 -18.29 5.44
C GLU A 89 -4.25 -17.79 4.98
N ARG A 90 -3.18 -18.53 5.27
CA ARG A 90 -1.80 -18.11 4.99
C ARG A 90 -0.97 -19.28 4.49
N ILE A 91 -0.05 -18.99 3.60
CA ILE A 91 0.79 -20.03 3.00
C ILE A 91 2.05 -20.26 3.83
N LEU A 92 2.89 -19.24 4.00
CA LEU A 92 3.98 -19.21 4.99
C LEU A 92 3.64 -18.16 6.04
N ARG A 93 3.52 -18.61 7.28
CA ARG A 93 3.14 -17.77 8.41
C ARG A 93 4.16 -17.83 9.53
N ILE A 94 4.65 -16.69 9.98
CA ILE A 94 5.43 -16.55 11.21
C ILE A 94 4.63 -15.66 12.15
N LYS A 95 4.24 -16.18 13.31
CA LYS A 95 3.43 -15.48 14.30
C LYS A 95 4.07 -15.60 15.69
N THR A 96 4.33 -14.46 16.32
CA THR A 96 4.87 -14.40 17.69
C THR A 96 4.61 -13.02 18.30
N ASN A 97 5.07 -12.79 19.51
CA ASN A 97 4.96 -11.50 20.18
C ASN A 97 6.06 -11.32 21.23
N ASN A 98 6.08 -10.19 21.89
CA ASN A 98 7.08 -9.87 22.91
C ASN A 98 6.83 -10.47 24.32
N CYS A 99 5.81 -11.34 24.45
CA CYS A 99 5.70 -12.28 25.58
C CYS A 99 6.57 -13.51 25.37
N ARG A 100 6.71 -13.90 24.11
CA ARG A 100 7.41 -15.10 23.67
C ARG A 100 8.91 -14.89 23.58
N GLY A 101 9.35 -13.85 22.88
CA GLY A 101 10.75 -13.75 22.48
C GLY A 101 11.11 -14.77 21.40
N GLY A 102 12.35 -15.23 21.44
CA GLY A 102 12.87 -16.28 20.57
C GLY A 102 13.51 -15.75 19.28
N LEU A 103 14.44 -16.53 18.75
CA LEU A 103 15.07 -16.29 17.44
C LEU A 103 14.50 -17.25 16.42
N ILE A 104 13.94 -16.70 15.34
CA ILE A 104 13.43 -17.43 14.19
C ILE A 104 14.31 -17.08 13.00
N GLN A 105 15.01 -18.06 12.44
CA GLN A 105 15.97 -17.80 11.37
C GLN A 105 16.09 -18.95 10.36
N ASN A 106 16.57 -18.62 9.17
CA ASN A 106 16.81 -19.56 8.08
C ASN A 106 15.53 -20.34 7.72
N ILE A 107 14.48 -19.60 7.35
CA ILE A 107 13.18 -20.16 6.96
C ILE A 107 13.03 -20.00 5.45
N HIS A 108 12.93 -21.10 4.74
CA HIS A 108 12.96 -21.08 3.28
C HIS A 108 11.78 -21.87 2.70
N MET A 109 11.04 -21.22 1.81
CA MET A 109 9.97 -21.84 1.02
C MET A 109 10.30 -21.71 -0.45
N ARG A 110 10.22 -22.79 -1.20
CA ARG A 110 10.48 -22.75 -2.65
C ARG A 110 9.62 -23.73 -3.45
N LYS A 111 9.37 -23.39 -4.71
CA LYS A 111 8.62 -24.24 -5.65
C LYS A 111 7.28 -24.69 -5.08
N VAL A 112 6.47 -23.71 -4.63
CA VAL A 112 5.14 -23.97 -4.08
C VAL A 112 4.10 -23.38 -5.01
N THR A 113 3.09 -24.17 -5.34
CA THR A 113 1.96 -23.75 -6.16
C THR A 113 0.75 -23.52 -5.25
N VAL A 114 0.19 -22.31 -5.33
CA VAL A 114 -1.00 -21.94 -4.57
C VAL A 114 -2.15 -21.59 -5.53
N GLY A 115 -3.25 -22.32 -5.44
CA GLY A 115 -4.49 -21.96 -6.12
C GLY A 115 -5.09 -20.71 -5.47
N GLN A 116 -5.40 -20.80 -4.18
CA GLN A 116 -5.92 -19.66 -3.43
C GLN A 116 -5.59 -19.76 -1.94
N CYS A 117 -5.56 -18.59 -1.29
CA CYS A 117 -5.59 -18.47 0.16
C CYS A 117 -6.39 -17.22 0.57
N LYS A 118 -6.91 -17.23 1.79
CA LYS A 118 -7.84 -16.20 2.27
C LYS A 118 -7.15 -14.88 2.62
N GLU A 119 -5.95 -14.92 3.22
CA GLU A 119 -5.30 -13.70 3.71
C GLU A 119 -4.00 -13.37 2.96
N ALA A 120 -2.93 -14.10 3.15
CA ALA A 120 -1.62 -13.72 2.63
C ALA A 120 -0.76 -14.91 2.20
N VAL A 121 0.02 -14.73 1.13
CA VAL A 121 0.99 -15.74 0.70
C VAL A 121 2.17 -15.79 1.68
N LEU A 122 2.75 -14.65 2.03
CA LEU A 122 3.73 -14.53 3.11
C LEU A 122 3.18 -13.64 4.21
N LYS A 123 3.10 -14.13 5.45
CA LYS A 123 2.76 -13.33 6.62
C LYS A 123 3.78 -13.48 7.74
N ILE A 124 4.37 -12.37 8.16
CA ILE A 124 5.18 -12.27 9.37
C ILE A 124 4.46 -11.29 10.31
N ASN A 125 4.15 -11.72 11.54
CA ASN A 125 3.43 -10.89 12.51
C ASN A 125 4.06 -11.03 13.90
N LEU A 126 4.73 -9.97 14.36
CA LEU A 126 5.30 -9.87 15.69
C LEU A 126 4.40 -9.19 16.72
N ASP A 127 3.20 -8.80 16.30
CA ASP A 127 2.14 -8.28 17.17
C ASP A 127 0.96 -9.27 17.25
N TYR A 128 1.27 -10.56 17.35
CA TYR A 128 0.27 -11.61 17.48
C TYR A 128 -0.27 -11.65 18.92
N GLU A 129 -1.59 -11.77 19.07
CA GLU A 129 -2.26 -11.73 20.39
C GLU A 129 -1.83 -10.53 21.25
N PRO A 130 -2.04 -9.29 20.81
CA PRO A 130 -1.53 -8.11 21.51
C PRO A 130 -2.14 -7.90 22.90
N ARG A 131 -3.25 -8.60 23.21
CA ARG A 131 -3.96 -8.55 24.50
C ARG A 131 -3.60 -9.70 25.45
N GLU A 132 -2.67 -10.58 25.07
CA GLU A 132 -2.23 -11.65 25.97
C GLU A 132 -1.69 -11.07 27.28
N ALA A 133 -2.18 -11.58 28.41
CA ALA A 133 -1.73 -11.18 29.74
C ALA A 133 -0.35 -11.81 30.05
N CYS A 134 0.69 -11.03 29.90
CA CYS A 134 2.08 -11.48 30.11
C CYS A 134 3.03 -10.30 30.33
N TYR A 135 4.24 -10.57 30.78
CA TYR A 135 5.31 -9.60 30.73
C TYR A 135 5.88 -9.46 29.30
N ARG A 136 5.85 -8.24 28.77
CA ARG A 136 6.20 -7.91 27.38
C ARG A 136 7.63 -7.32 27.26
N GLY A 137 8.61 -8.04 27.74
CA GLY A 137 10.01 -7.60 27.72
C GLY A 137 10.92 -8.42 26.81
N PHE A 138 10.36 -9.36 26.01
CA PHE A 138 11.12 -10.31 25.22
C PHE A 138 10.88 -10.06 23.74
N GLU A 139 11.68 -9.19 23.14
CA GLU A 139 11.54 -8.89 21.70
C GLU A 139 12.00 -10.09 20.87
N PRO A 140 11.10 -10.70 20.06
CA PRO A 140 11.48 -11.78 19.16
C PRO A 140 12.30 -11.24 17.99
N THR A 141 13.07 -12.10 17.35
CA THR A 141 13.79 -11.77 16.12
C THR A 141 13.43 -12.75 15.01
N VAL A 142 13.09 -12.22 13.83
CA VAL A 142 12.87 -12.97 12.61
C VAL A 142 13.86 -12.52 11.55
N ARG A 143 14.69 -13.45 11.05
CA ARG A 143 15.70 -13.11 10.05
C ARG A 143 15.98 -14.24 9.07
N ASN A 144 16.54 -13.86 7.91
CA ASN A 144 16.87 -14.78 6.85
C ASN A 144 15.69 -15.69 6.47
N VAL A 145 14.61 -15.05 5.99
CA VAL A 145 13.41 -15.72 5.47
C VAL A 145 13.38 -15.55 3.98
N SER A 146 13.24 -16.62 3.23
CA SER A 146 13.10 -16.55 1.77
C SER A 146 11.89 -17.28 1.24
N MET A 147 11.30 -16.72 0.20
CA MET A 147 10.26 -17.35 -0.62
C MET A 147 10.70 -17.25 -2.08
N GLU A 148 10.87 -18.40 -2.74
CA GLU A 148 11.40 -18.45 -4.12
C GLU A 148 10.54 -19.38 -4.99
N ASP A 149 10.31 -18.98 -6.24
CA ASP A 149 9.54 -19.76 -7.23
C ASP A 149 8.15 -20.18 -6.70
N VAL A 150 7.43 -19.23 -6.07
CA VAL A 150 6.07 -19.45 -5.54
C VAL A 150 5.06 -18.73 -6.41
N THR A 151 3.98 -19.44 -6.76
CA THR A 151 2.85 -18.87 -7.50
C THR A 151 1.58 -18.90 -6.64
N CYS A 152 0.72 -17.88 -6.79
CA CYS A 152 -0.60 -17.82 -6.15
C CYS A 152 -1.60 -17.19 -7.11
N GLN A 153 -2.82 -17.76 -7.20
CA GLN A 153 -3.85 -17.24 -8.12
C GLN A 153 -4.85 -16.32 -7.42
N LYS A 154 -4.97 -16.39 -6.07
CA LYS A 154 -5.89 -15.53 -5.32
C LYS A 154 -5.49 -15.40 -3.85
N SER A 155 -5.42 -14.15 -3.36
CA SER A 155 -5.21 -13.83 -1.95
C SER A 155 -5.69 -12.41 -1.63
N ASN A 156 -5.74 -12.03 -0.35
CA ASN A 156 -5.96 -10.62 0.02
C ASN A 156 -4.65 -9.82 -0.04
N TYR A 157 -3.54 -10.39 0.35
CA TYR A 157 -2.21 -9.79 0.33
C TYR A 157 -1.20 -10.75 -0.31
N GLY A 158 -0.29 -10.23 -1.11
CA GLY A 158 0.88 -11.01 -1.52
C GLY A 158 1.86 -11.17 -0.35
N VAL A 159 2.34 -10.06 0.21
CA VAL A 159 3.26 -10.02 1.35
C VAL A 159 2.70 -9.11 2.45
N LEU A 160 2.61 -9.63 3.67
CA LEU A 160 2.14 -8.90 4.85
C LEU A 160 3.13 -9.06 6.00
N ILE A 161 3.88 -8.01 6.32
CA ILE A 161 4.87 -8.00 7.39
C ILE A 161 4.50 -6.94 8.43
N ILE A 162 4.38 -7.38 9.67
CA ILE A 162 4.17 -6.54 10.85
C ILE A 162 5.35 -6.78 11.79
N GLY A 163 6.36 -5.93 11.67
CA GLY A 163 7.56 -5.95 12.51
C GLY A 163 7.33 -5.35 13.89
N GLY A 164 8.34 -5.39 14.72
CA GLY A 164 8.30 -4.80 16.06
C GLY A 164 8.23 -3.28 16.05
N ASN A 165 7.78 -2.72 17.16
CA ASN A 165 7.64 -1.26 17.29
C ASN A 165 8.90 -0.60 17.90
N LYS A 166 9.71 -1.35 18.64
CA LYS A 166 10.85 -0.83 19.39
C LYS A 166 12.17 -1.00 18.63
N VAL A 167 12.43 -2.17 18.09
CA VAL A 167 13.69 -2.54 17.44
C VAL A 167 13.47 -3.09 16.04
N GLU A 168 14.51 -3.05 15.20
CA GLU A 168 14.51 -3.68 13.87
C GLU A 168 14.72 -5.18 14.03
N ASN A 169 13.65 -5.90 14.31
CA ASN A 169 13.67 -7.32 14.62
C ASN A 169 13.08 -8.23 13.54
N VAL A 170 12.73 -7.68 12.39
CA VAL A 170 12.42 -8.42 11.16
C VAL A 170 13.35 -7.93 10.07
N TYR A 171 14.29 -8.78 9.63
CA TYR A 171 15.27 -8.39 8.62
C TYR A 171 15.77 -9.54 7.77
N ASP A 172 16.38 -9.20 6.63
CA ASP A 172 16.86 -10.14 5.63
C ASP A 172 15.73 -11.06 5.13
N ILE A 173 14.63 -10.42 4.69
CA ILE A 173 13.48 -11.10 4.10
C ILE A 173 13.57 -10.97 2.58
N HIS A 174 13.54 -12.08 1.87
CA HIS A 174 13.72 -12.10 0.42
C HIS A 174 12.58 -12.87 -0.26
N VAL A 175 11.85 -12.19 -1.16
CA VAL A 175 10.85 -12.83 -2.02
C VAL A 175 11.35 -12.72 -3.46
N LYS A 176 11.62 -13.87 -4.09
CA LYS A 176 12.31 -13.95 -5.37
C LYS A 176 11.56 -14.82 -6.38
N ASN A 177 11.52 -14.38 -7.63
CA ASN A 177 10.90 -15.11 -8.74
C ASN A 177 9.47 -15.59 -8.41
N CYS A 178 8.67 -14.77 -7.78
CA CYS A 178 7.31 -15.11 -7.37
C CYS A 178 6.27 -14.38 -8.22
N LYS A 179 5.14 -15.05 -8.45
CA LYS A 179 4.02 -14.48 -9.17
C LYS A 179 2.73 -14.70 -8.39
N PHE A 180 2.10 -13.59 -7.96
CA PHE A 180 0.83 -13.61 -7.24
C PHE A 180 -0.22 -12.86 -8.06
N ASP A 181 -1.22 -13.57 -8.55
CA ASP A 181 -2.35 -13.00 -9.26
C ASP A 181 -3.57 -12.92 -8.31
N GLY A 182 -4.59 -12.18 -8.70
CA GLY A 182 -5.84 -12.06 -7.93
C GLY A 182 -5.66 -11.54 -6.50
N VAL A 183 -4.65 -10.70 -6.25
CA VAL A 183 -4.46 -10.03 -4.96
C VAL A 183 -5.44 -8.87 -4.84
N ILE A 184 -6.33 -8.94 -3.82
CA ILE A 184 -7.52 -8.09 -3.75
C ILE A 184 -7.30 -6.82 -2.95
N LYS A 185 -6.63 -6.89 -1.78
CA LYS A 185 -6.51 -5.74 -0.88
C LYS A 185 -5.26 -4.92 -1.13
N GLN A 186 -4.09 -5.52 -1.00
CA GLN A 186 -2.84 -4.81 -1.16
C GLN A 186 -1.72 -5.76 -1.59
N PRO A 187 -0.94 -5.41 -2.63
CA PRO A 187 0.17 -6.25 -3.10
C PRO A 187 1.17 -6.57 -2.00
N THR A 188 1.71 -5.55 -1.36
CA THR A 188 2.66 -5.67 -0.24
C THR A 188 2.32 -4.69 0.86
N LYS A 189 2.36 -5.14 2.12
CA LYS A 189 2.22 -4.29 3.30
C LYS A 189 3.33 -4.64 4.28
N VAL A 190 4.24 -3.71 4.50
CA VAL A 190 5.36 -3.84 5.44
C VAL A 190 5.25 -2.71 6.45
N THR A 191 5.08 -3.04 7.72
CA THR A 191 4.90 -2.10 8.83
C THR A 191 5.81 -2.47 10.00
N GLY A 192 5.97 -1.54 10.93
CA GLY A 192 6.91 -1.70 12.05
C GLY A 192 8.37 -1.50 11.63
N LYS A 193 9.28 -1.77 12.54
CA LYS A 193 10.72 -1.62 12.30
C LYS A 193 11.28 -2.86 11.62
N THR A 194 11.53 -2.74 10.32
CA THR A 194 12.06 -3.80 9.47
C THR A 194 13.31 -3.30 8.72
N ARG A 195 14.19 -4.21 8.36
CA ARG A 195 15.40 -3.91 7.59
C ARG A 195 15.62 -4.96 6.51
N ASN A 196 16.15 -4.55 5.36
CA ASN A 196 16.53 -5.43 4.26
C ASN A 196 15.41 -6.41 3.85
N VAL A 197 14.22 -5.85 3.56
CA VAL A 197 13.11 -6.59 2.93
C VAL A 197 13.22 -6.36 1.43
N LYS A 198 13.51 -7.42 0.67
CA LYS A 198 13.79 -7.35 -0.77
C LYS A 198 12.82 -8.16 -1.60
N PHE A 199 12.43 -7.56 -2.71
CA PHE A 199 11.62 -8.17 -3.76
C PHE A 199 12.45 -8.24 -5.04
N ASP A 200 12.75 -9.45 -5.50
CA ASP A 200 13.53 -9.69 -6.70
C ASP A 200 12.68 -10.49 -7.68
N ASN A 201 12.31 -9.85 -8.79
CA ASN A 201 11.38 -10.42 -9.76
C ASN A 201 10.06 -10.92 -9.12
N LEU A 202 9.47 -10.11 -8.23
CA LEU A 202 8.13 -10.35 -7.67
C LEU A 202 7.10 -9.63 -8.53
N ILE A 203 6.21 -10.40 -9.16
CA ILE A 203 5.12 -9.88 -9.99
C ILE A 203 3.80 -10.07 -9.22
N ILE A 204 3.04 -9.00 -9.01
CA ILE A 204 1.74 -9.05 -8.37
C ILE A 204 0.70 -8.38 -9.27
N ASN A 205 -0.37 -9.11 -9.59
CA ASN A 205 -1.42 -8.65 -10.51
C ASN A 205 -0.85 -8.11 -11.84
N GLY A 206 0.16 -8.79 -12.37
CA GLY A 206 0.82 -8.41 -13.63
C GLY A 206 1.83 -7.26 -13.52
N SER A 207 2.04 -6.68 -12.34
CA SER A 207 2.97 -5.55 -12.13
C SER A 207 4.18 -5.98 -11.31
N LEU A 208 5.38 -5.55 -11.74
CA LEU A 208 6.62 -5.77 -10.98
C LEU A 208 6.58 -4.94 -9.68
N VAL A 209 6.87 -5.58 -8.56
CA VAL A 209 7.02 -4.92 -7.27
C VAL A 209 8.43 -4.36 -7.14
N LEU A 210 8.55 -3.04 -7.04
CA LEU A 210 9.83 -2.36 -6.88
C LEU A 210 10.20 -2.24 -5.40
N ASN A 211 11.47 -2.50 -5.09
CA ASN A 211 12.03 -2.14 -3.79
C ASN A 211 12.06 -0.62 -3.65
N LYS A 212 12.12 -0.13 -2.41
CA LYS A 212 12.14 1.31 -2.14
C LYS A 212 13.34 1.98 -2.81
N GLU A 213 14.49 1.33 -2.80
CA GLU A 213 15.73 1.80 -3.43
C GLU A 213 15.70 1.80 -4.96
N ASP A 214 14.86 0.98 -5.58
CA ASP A 214 14.74 0.87 -7.04
C ASP A 214 13.71 1.83 -7.63
N ARG A 215 12.94 2.52 -6.76
CA ARG A 215 11.97 3.51 -7.22
C ARG A 215 12.68 4.73 -7.80
N PRO A 216 12.17 5.30 -8.92
CA PRO A 216 12.76 6.50 -9.50
C PRO A 216 12.64 7.73 -8.58
N TYR A 217 11.65 7.73 -7.67
CA TYR A 217 11.43 8.77 -6.67
C TYR A 217 11.35 8.16 -5.27
N GLN A 218 11.83 8.89 -4.24
CA GLN A 218 11.77 8.43 -2.84
C GLN A 218 10.40 8.65 -2.21
N THR A 219 9.61 9.57 -2.75
CA THR A 219 8.29 9.92 -2.22
C THR A 219 7.18 9.54 -3.20
N TYR A 220 6.05 9.13 -2.66
CA TYR A 220 4.88 8.78 -3.48
C TYR A 220 4.25 10.00 -4.16
N SER A 221 4.28 11.19 -3.54
CA SER A 221 3.74 12.41 -4.13
C SER A 221 4.45 12.78 -5.44
N GLU A 222 5.78 12.73 -5.42
CA GLU A 222 6.61 13.01 -6.60
C GLU A 222 6.45 11.92 -7.66
N TRP A 223 6.48 10.66 -7.24
CA TRP A 223 6.29 9.53 -8.15
C TRP A 223 4.91 9.55 -8.82
N LEU A 224 3.84 9.79 -8.03
CA LEU A 224 2.47 9.88 -8.58
C LEU A 224 2.37 11.02 -9.58
N THR A 225 2.86 12.21 -9.23
CA THR A 225 2.82 13.40 -10.10
C THR A 225 3.48 13.10 -11.46
N HIS A 226 4.68 12.54 -11.47
CA HIS A 226 5.37 12.22 -12.73
C HIS A 226 4.71 11.06 -13.48
N SER A 227 4.16 10.08 -12.78
CA SER A 227 3.40 8.98 -13.42
C SER A 227 2.16 9.51 -14.14
N GLU A 228 1.42 10.45 -13.54
CA GLU A 228 0.27 11.08 -14.18
C GLU A 228 0.68 11.93 -15.40
N MET A 229 1.76 12.69 -15.30
CA MET A 229 2.30 13.46 -16.44
C MET A 229 2.72 12.56 -17.60
N GLN A 230 3.30 11.39 -17.33
CA GLN A 230 3.64 10.40 -18.36
C GLN A 230 2.39 9.75 -18.97
N ARG A 231 1.41 9.42 -18.14
CA ARG A 231 0.15 8.81 -18.59
C ARG A 231 -0.69 9.79 -19.43
N VAL A 232 -0.72 11.05 -19.03
CA VAL A 232 -1.47 12.14 -19.70
C VAL A 232 -0.54 13.30 -19.98
N PRO A 233 0.16 13.33 -21.12
CA PRO A 233 1.15 14.36 -21.43
C PRO A 233 0.61 15.80 -21.52
N GLN A 234 -0.71 15.98 -21.69
CA GLN A 234 -1.37 17.29 -21.72
C GLN A 234 -2.20 17.50 -20.46
N SER A 235 -1.87 18.49 -19.63
CA SER A 235 -2.53 18.75 -18.35
C SER A 235 -4.06 18.98 -18.46
N TYR A 236 -4.51 19.53 -19.56
CA TYR A 236 -5.93 19.78 -19.81
C TYR A 236 -6.74 18.54 -20.22
N LEU A 237 -6.11 17.36 -20.28
CA LEU A 237 -6.72 16.06 -20.52
C LEU A 237 -6.65 15.12 -19.30
N LEU A 238 -6.26 15.60 -18.12
CA LEU A 238 -6.31 14.84 -16.87
C LEU A 238 -7.71 14.22 -16.63
N ASP A 239 -7.85 13.36 -15.64
CA ASP A 239 -9.11 12.69 -15.32
C ASP A 239 -9.68 11.89 -16.51
N PHE A 240 -8.79 11.22 -17.30
CA PHE A 240 -9.15 10.42 -18.48
C PHE A 240 -9.99 11.19 -19.51
N SER A 241 -9.90 12.50 -19.53
CA SER A 241 -10.69 13.32 -20.44
C SER A 241 -10.23 13.21 -21.88
N LYS A 242 -11.20 13.06 -22.82
CA LYS A 242 -10.90 13.01 -24.25
C LYS A 242 -10.84 14.41 -24.91
N LYS A 243 -11.18 15.45 -24.19
CA LYS A 243 -11.18 16.85 -24.65
C LYS A 243 -10.93 17.78 -23.47
N PRO A 244 -10.42 18.99 -23.72
CA PRO A 244 -10.23 19.97 -22.65
C PRO A 244 -11.51 20.18 -21.82
N LYS A 245 -11.40 20.12 -20.51
CA LYS A 245 -12.53 20.17 -19.59
C LYS A 245 -12.22 21.03 -18.38
N TRP A 246 -13.12 21.94 -18.03
CA TRP A 246 -13.11 22.63 -16.75
C TRP A 246 -13.85 21.79 -15.71
N SER A 247 -13.16 21.29 -14.70
CA SER A 247 -13.71 20.33 -13.75
C SER A 247 -13.01 20.43 -12.40
N TYR A 248 -13.77 20.27 -11.31
CA TYR A 248 -13.22 20.24 -9.95
C TYR A 248 -12.18 19.12 -9.74
N VAL A 249 -12.35 17.98 -10.39
CA VAL A 249 -11.40 16.86 -10.32
C VAL A 249 -10.02 17.29 -10.79
N MET A 250 -9.95 17.89 -11.99
CA MET A 250 -8.70 18.44 -12.54
C MET A 250 -8.11 19.52 -11.63
N GLY A 251 -8.94 20.37 -11.04
CA GLY A 251 -8.49 21.41 -10.11
C GLY A 251 -7.82 20.81 -8.87
N ILE A 252 -8.36 19.71 -8.32
CA ILE A 252 -7.81 19.01 -7.16
C ILE A 252 -6.51 18.30 -7.51
N GLU A 253 -6.47 17.58 -8.63
CA GLU A 253 -5.27 16.86 -9.11
C GLU A 253 -4.11 17.84 -9.33
N MET A 254 -4.35 18.92 -10.06
CA MET A 254 -3.33 19.94 -10.33
C MET A 254 -2.88 20.69 -9.07
N GLU A 255 -3.76 20.88 -8.09
CA GLU A 255 -3.37 21.44 -6.78
C GLU A 255 -2.38 20.53 -6.06
N GLY A 256 -2.64 19.22 -6.05
CA GLY A 256 -1.70 18.23 -5.48
C GLY A 256 -0.35 18.20 -6.19
N MET A 257 -0.36 18.30 -7.53
CA MET A 257 0.88 18.42 -8.32
C MET A 257 1.62 19.75 -8.04
N LEU A 258 0.90 20.87 -7.87
CA LEU A 258 1.48 22.15 -7.51
C LEU A 258 2.10 22.12 -6.11
N ASP A 259 1.46 21.47 -5.15
CA ASP A 259 2.03 21.24 -3.81
C ASP A 259 3.32 20.43 -3.90
N THR A 260 3.35 19.40 -4.73
CA THR A 260 4.55 18.59 -5.00
C THR A 260 5.67 19.47 -5.56
N TYR A 261 5.39 20.26 -6.61
CA TYR A 261 6.38 21.20 -7.17
C TYR A 261 6.93 22.15 -6.11
N LEU A 262 6.04 22.81 -5.35
CA LEU A 262 6.45 23.81 -4.34
C LEU A 262 7.29 23.22 -3.22
N HIS A 263 7.01 21.95 -2.86
CA HIS A 263 7.78 21.24 -1.84
C HIS A 263 9.20 20.87 -2.31
N TYR A 264 9.34 20.44 -3.58
CA TYR A 264 10.59 19.90 -4.11
C TYR A 264 11.38 20.87 -4.99
N LYS A 265 10.92 22.11 -5.22
CA LYS A 265 11.64 23.09 -6.00
C LYS A 265 12.99 23.47 -5.38
N GLY A 266 13.92 23.93 -6.21
CA GLY A 266 15.23 24.39 -5.76
C GLY A 266 16.15 23.25 -5.33
N GLY A 267 16.16 22.14 -6.08
CA GLY A 267 17.07 21.01 -5.88
C GLY A 267 16.67 20.04 -4.77
N LYS A 268 15.43 20.14 -4.25
CA LYS A 268 14.91 19.23 -3.21
C LYS A 268 14.26 17.98 -3.77
N SER A 269 14.14 17.83 -5.11
CA SER A 269 13.57 16.64 -5.74
C SER A 269 14.30 15.37 -5.30
N THR A 270 13.52 14.33 -5.06
CA THR A 270 14.03 13.00 -4.69
C THR A 270 14.29 12.09 -5.90
N PHE A 271 14.20 12.63 -7.11
CA PHE A 271 14.47 11.91 -8.33
C PHE A 271 15.93 11.44 -8.40
N LYS A 272 16.14 10.18 -8.74
CA LYS A 272 17.47 9.56 -8.85
C LYS A 272 18.16 9.76 -10.20
N GLY A 273 17.54 10.54 -11.09
CA GLY A 273 18.11 10.85 -12.41
C GLY A 273 19.17 11.97 -12.35
N ALA A 274 19.82 12.20 -13.49
CA ALA A 274 20.94 13.13 -13.60
C ALA A 274 20.55 14.60 -13.43
N ASP A 275 19.29 14.96 -13.68
CA ASP A 275 18.78 16.34 -13.62
C ASP A 275 17.47 16.41 -12.82
N ALA A 276 17.60 16.42 -11.49
CA ALA A 276 16.48 16.49 -10.57
C ALA A 276 15.75 17.86 -10.63
N GLU A 277 16.45 18.93 -10.97
CA GLU A 277 15.84 20.28 -11.06
C GLU A 277 14.99 20.40 -12.32
N ALA A 278 15.50 20.03 -13.49
CA ALA A 278 14.73 20.01 -14.74
C ALA A 278 13.53 19.08 -14.65
N ASN A 279 13.69 17.94 -13.96
CA ASN A 279 12.58 17.01 -13.71
C ASN A 279 11.47 17.64 -12.85
N ASN A 280 11.82 18.43 -11.83
CA ASN A 280 10.84 19.13 -11.02
C ASN A 280 10.25 20.34 -11.78
N GLU A 281 11.04 21.04 -12.60
CA GLU A 281 10.52 22.12 -13.46
C GLU A 281 9.51 21.60 -14.50
N ALA A 282 9.62 20.37 -14.95
CA ALA A 282 8.65 19.76 -15.84
C ALA A 282 7.23 19.81 -15.26
N ILE A 283 7.08 19.68 -13.94
CA ILE A 283 5.78 19.77 -13.26
C ILE A 283 5.15 21.16 -13.46
N ILE A 284 5.90 22.24 -13.22
CA ILE A 284 5.32 23.56 -13.35
C ILE A 284 5.04 23.93 -14.80
N ASN A 285 5.85 23.48 -15.74
CA ASN A 285 5.60 23.67 -17.17
C ASN A 285 4.33 22.92 -17.61
N TYR A 286 4.15 21.71 -17.15
CA TYR A 286 2.92 20.93 -17.37
C TYR A 286 1.68 21.65 -16.80
N LEU A 287 1.77 22.17 -15.57
CA LEU A 287 0.66 22.87 -14.93
C LEU A 287 0.30 24.21 -15.61
N LYS A 288 1.25 24.91 -16.24
CA LYS A 288 1.01 26.14 -16.99
C LYS A 288 0.15 25.91 -18.25
N GLU A 289 0.16 24.73 -18.83
CA GLU A 289 -0.65 24.45 -20.01
C GLU A 289 -2.15 24.54 -19.76
N TYR A 290 -2.61 24.14 -18.57
CA TYR A 290 -4.04 24.13 -18.27
C TYR A 290 -4.69 25.51 -18.32
N PRO A 291 -4.24 26.52 -17.58
CA PRO A 291 -4.81 27.87 -17.71
C PRO A 291 -4.62 28.45 -19.10
N ALA A 292 -3.50 28.21 -19.76
CA ALA A 292 -3.26 28.67 -21.13
C ALA A 292 -4.23 28.07 -22.16
N LYS A 293 -4.70 26.81 -21.92
CA LYS A 293 -5.65 26.14 -22.80
C LYS A 293 -7.11 26.47 -22.47
N MET A 294 -7.41 26.65 -21.17
CA MET A 294 -8.81 26.77 -20.69
C MET A 294 -9.30 28.21 -20.60
N ILE A 295 -8.41 29.20 -20.56
CA ILE A 295 -8.77 30.63 -20.36
C ILE A 295 -8.27 31.43 -21.55
N ASP A 296 -9.16 32.10 -22.25
CA ASP A 296 -8.80 32.97 -23.36
C ASP A 296 -8.26 34.36 -22.89
N GLU A 297 -7.77 35.15 -23.82
CA GLU A 297 -7.22 36.49 -23.52
C GLU A 297 -8.21 37.45 -22.86
N LYS A 298 -9.52 37.23 -23.03
CA LYS A 298 -10.61 38.01 -22.42
C LYS A 298 -11.03 37.47 -21.06
N GLY A 299 -10.41 36.36 -20.58
CA GLY A 299 -10.74 35.74 -19.32
C GLY A 299 -11.95 34.77 -19.39
N ASN A 300 -12.45 34.47 -20.59
CA ASN A 300 -13.51 33.47 -20.72
C ASN A 300 -12.95 32.07 -20.49
N ILE A 301 -13.70 31.27 -19.74
CA ILE A 301 -13.28 29.92 -19.35
C ILE A 301 -14.03 28.87 -20.21
N THR A 302 -13.29 28.00 -20.90
CA THR A 302 -13.87 26.95 -21.75
C THR A 302 -14.71 25.99 -20.92
N GLY A 303 -15.99 25.84 -21.29
CA GLY A 303 -16.92 24.92 -20.62
C GLY A 303 -17.52 25.45 -19.30
N TYR A 304 -17.18 26.66 -18.88
CA TYR A 304 -17.77 27.33 -17.73
C TYR A 304 -18.99 28.15 -18.16
N LYS A 305 -20.05 28.13 -17.36
CA LYS A 305 -21.22 28.96 -17.50
C LYS A 305 -21.55 29.59 -16.15
N TYR A 306 -21.54 30.91 -16.12
CA TYR A 306 -21.79 31.71 -14.91
C TYR A 306 -23.18 31.43 -14.31
N GLU A 307 -24.19 31.35 -15.17
CA GLU A 307 -25.60 31.20 -14.79
C GLU A 307 -25.94 29.86 -14.15
N ASP A 308 -25.09 28.85 -14.34
CA ASP A 308 -25.26 27.54 -13.69
C ASP A 308 -25.06 27.62 -12.16
N PHE A 309 -24.39 28.69 -11.68
CA PHE A 309 -24.03 28.86 -10.27
C PHE A 309 -23.55 27.55 -9.65
N ASN A 310 -22.66 26.85 -10.36
CA ASN A 310 -22.18 25.53 -9.98
C ASN A 310 -20.90 25.66 -9.16
N LEU A 311 -20.95 25.29 -7.87
CA LEU A 311 -19.79 25.33 -6.97
C LEU A 311 -18.64 24.41 -7.42
N ASP A 312 -18.92 23.29 -8.12
CA ASP A 312 -17.86 22.44 -8.68
C ASP A 312 -16.93 23.23 -9.62
N ASN A 313 -17.48 24.17 -10.36
CA ASN A 313 -16.69 25.00 -11.28
C ASN A 313 -15.78 26.00 -10.55
N VAL A 314 -16.14 26.36 -9.32
CA VAL A 314 -15.35 27.28 -8.50
C VAL A 314 -14.14 26.57 -7.89
N ARG A 315 -14.22 25.27 -7.61
CA ARG A 315 -13.11 24.54 -6.99
C ARG A 315 -11.79 24.64 -7.77
N THR A 316 -11.86 24.64 -9.09
CA THR A 316 -10.70 24.81 -9.97
C THR A 316 -10.10 26.23 -9.85
N ALA A 317 -10.89 27.22 -9.47
CA ALA A 317 -10.42 28.59 -9.26
C ALA A 317 -9.31 28.69 -8.21
N LYS A 318 -9.32 27.83 -7.18
CA LYS A 318 -8.25 27.80 -6.17
C LYS A 318 -6.89 27.46 -6.80
N PHE A 319 -6.85 26.46 -7.70
CA PHE A 319 -5.64 26.16 -8.46
C PHE A 319 -5.23 27.36 -9.33
N ILE A 320 -6.16 27.97 -10.06
CA ILE A 320 -5.87 29.12 -10.91
C ILE A 320 -5.37 30.31 -10.10
N LEU A 321 -5.94 30.58 -8.91
CA LEU A 321 -5.47 31.65 -8.01
C LEU A 321 -4.02 31.39 -7.56
N ARG A 322 -3.70 30.18 -7.18
CA ARG A 322 -2.32 29.80 -6.79
C ARG A 322 -1.34 29.94 -7.96
N MET A 323 -1.74 29.53 -9.16
CA MET A 323 -0.94 29.72 -10.37
C MET A 323 -0.78 31.20 -10.73
N HIS A 324 -1.84 32.00 -10.59
CA HIS A 324 -1.79 33.46 -10.83
C HIS A 324 -0.83 34.15 -9.86
N ASN A 325 -0.83 33.75 -8.58
CA ASN A 325 0.10 34.31 -7.59
C ASN A 325 1.58 34.00 -7.92
N LEU A 326 1.85 32.89 -8.58
CA LEU A 326 3.20 32.51 -9.02
C LEU A 326 3.56 33.09 -10.39
N PHE A 327 2.58 33.18 -11.29
CA PHE A 327 2.73 33.56 -12.70
C PHE A 327 1.55 34.46 -13.11
N PRO A 328 1.54 35.72 -12.72
CA PRO A 328 0.43 36.65 -13.03
C PRO A 328 0.21 36.81 -14.54
N SER A 329 -1.05 36.76 -14.96
CA SER A 329 -1.44 37.13 -16.33
C SER A 329 -2.80 37.85 -16.32
N LYS A 330 -3.04 38.65 -17.36
CA LYS A 330 -4.31 39.40 -17.49
C LYS A 330 -5.50 38.47 -17.67
N SER A 331 -5.33 37.36 -18.42
CA SER A 331 -6.38 36.37 -18.66
C SER A 331 -6.82 35.67 -17.37
N THR A 332 -5.85 35.22 -16.57
CA THR A 332 -6.16 34.57 -15.27
C THR A 332 -6.78 35.55 -14.28
N GLU A 333 -6.34 36.82 -14.25
CA GLU A 333 -6.95 37.85 -13.41
C GLU A 333 -8.45 38.05 -13.75
N LEU A 334 -8.78 38.16 -15.05
CA LEU A 334 -10.16 38.35 -15.50
C LEU A 334 -11.03 37.11 -15.20
N ALA A 335 -10.52 35.90 -15.41
CA ALA A 335 -11.20 34.65 -15.08
C ALA A 335 -11.48 34.54 -13.57
N LEU A 336 -10.51 34.86 -12.73
CA LEU A 336 -10.66 34.84 -11.28
C LEU A 336 -11.71 35.86 -10.81
N LYS A 337 -11.76 37.07 -11.41
CA LYS A 337 -12.82 38.05 -11.12
C LYS A 337 -14.22 37.50 -11.43
N THR A 338 -14.37 36.77 -12.54
CA THR A 338 -15.64 36.14 -12.91
C THR A 338 -16.05 35.05 -11.91
N LEU A 339 -15.11 34.20 -11.51
CA LEU A 339 -15.36 33.13 -10.54
C LEU A 339 -15.66 33.68 -9.15
N PHE A 340 -14.94 34.70 -8.72
CA PHE A 340 -15.23 35.40 -7.47
C PHE A 340 -16.61 36.08 -7.48
N LYS A 341 -16.97 36.72 -8.59
CA LYS A 341 -18.31 37.29 -8.78
C LYS A 341 -19.41 36.24 -8.70
N GLN A 342 -19.16 35.01 -9.22
CA GLN A 342 -20.10 33.91 -9.04
C GLN A 342 -20.32 33.62 -7.56
N LEU A 343 -19.26 33.47 -6.75
CA LEU A 343 -19.40 33.19 -5.30
C LEU A 343 -20.14 34.31 -4.56
N GLN A 344 -19.88 35.58 -4.91
CA GLN A 344 -20.61 36.72 -4.32
C GLN A 344 -22.11 36.64 -4.60
N ASN A 345 -22.48 36.20 -5.80
CA ASN A 345 -23.87 36.12 -6.25
C ASN A 345 -24.46 34.70 -6.15
N GLN A 346 -23.72 33.75 -5.61
CA GLN A 346 -24.19 32.36 -5.45
C GLN A 346 -25.50 32.35 -4.65
N PRO A 347 -26.56 31.71 -5.16
CA PRO A 347 -27.81 31.57 -4.43
C PRO A 347 -27.59 30.94 -3.05
N ARG A 348 -28.37 31.41 -2.05
CA ARG A 348 -28.26 30.99 -0.66
C ARG A 348 -29.60 30.55 -0.11
N THR A 349 -29.55 29.68 0.89
CA THR A 349 -30.70 29.34 1.73
C THR A 349 -31.08 30.56 2.62
N LYS A 350 -32.20 30.47 3.33
CA LYS A 350 -32.60 31.50 4.32
C LYS A 350 -31.57 31.71 5.43
N GLU A 351 -30.81 30.65 5.75
CA GLU A 351 -29.74 30.63 6.74
C GLU A 351 -28.39 31.13 6.20
N GLY A 352 -28.35 31.54 4.90
CA GLY A 352 -27.16 32.12 4.27
C GLY A 352 -26.17 31.11 3.68
N VAL A 353 -26.51 29.81 3.63
CA VAL A 353 -25.63 28.77 3.09
C VAL A 353 -25.79 28.69 1.56
N TYR A 354 -24.69 28.49 0.85
CA TYR A 354 -24.69 28.38 -0.61
C TYR A 354 -25.51 27.16 -1.10
N TRP A 355 -26.32 27.36 -2.13
CA TRP A 355 -26.81 26.26 -2.95
C TRP A 355 -25.65 25.65 -3.71
N HIS A 356 -25.69 24.34 -3.86
CA HIS A 356 -24.64 23.65 -4.61
C HIS A 356 -24.64 24.03 -6.10
N LYS A 357 -25.82 24.12 -6.73
CA LYS A 357 -26.04 24.55 -8.13
C LYS A 357 -27.40 25.24 -8.26
N ALA A 358 -27.52 26.14 -9.23
CA ALA A 358 -28.80 26.79 -9.48
C ALA A 358 -29.96 25.81 -9.76
N ILE A 359 -29.69 24.73 -10.48
CA ILE A 359 -30.69 23.69 -10.78
C ILE A 359 -31.17 22.91 -9.55
N TYR A 360 -30.46 22.99 -8.42
CA TYR A 360 -30.79 22.33 -7.16
C TYR A 360 -31.17 23.36 -6.10
N ALA A 361 -32.29 24.05 -6.31
CA ALA A 361 -32.74 25.11 -5.45
C ALA A 361 -32.84 24.68 -3.98
N ASN A 362 -32.28 25.47 -3.08
CA ASN A 362 -32.19 25.25 -1.63
C ASN A 362 -31.44 23.97 -1.21
N GLN A 363 -30.71 23.30 -2.11
CA GLN A 363 -29.91 22.14 -1.73
C GLN A 363 -28.50 22.56 -1.31
N VAL A 364 -28.15 22.20 -0.10
CA VAL A 364 -26.80 22.33 0.46
C VAL A 364 -26.15 20.96 0.46
N TRP A 365 -25.07 20.84 -0.27
CA TRP A 365 -24.28 19.61 -0.29
C TRP A 365 -23.02 19.79 0.57
N LEU A 366 -22.66 18.78 1.33
CA LEU A 366 -21.51 18.84 2.23
C LEU A 366 -20.19 19.14 1.49
N ASP A 367 -20.01 18.57 0.31
CA ASP A 367 -18.87 18.84 -0.57
C ASP A 367 -18.91 20.25 -1.17
N GLY A 368 -20.07 20.89 -1.29
CA GLY A 368 -20.20 22.29 -1.73
C GLY A 368 -19.45 23.27 -0.83
N ILE A 369 -19.32 22.96 0.45
CA ILE A 369 -18.47 23.69 1.40
C ILE A 369 -17.00 23.61 0.95
N PHE A 370 -16.52 22.41 0.63
CA PHE A 370 -15.16 22.20 0.13
C PHE A 370 -14.93 22.80 -1.25
N MET A 371 -15.96 22.86 -2.11
CA MET A 371 -15.85 23.39 -3.46
C MET A 371 -15.76 24.92 -3.48
N GLY A 372 -16.49 25.63 -2.61
CA GLY A 372 -16.62 27.07 -2.62
C GLY A 372 -15.75 27.81 -1.60
N LEU A 373 -15.72 27.39 -0.34
CA LEU A 373 -15.06 28.14 0.74
C LEU A 373 -13.55 28.28 0.64
N PRO A 374 -12.77 27.31 0.11
CA PRO A 374 -11.31 27.46 0.04
C PRO A 374 -10.81 28.46 -1.01
N PHE A 375 -11.66 28.96 -1.88
CA PHE A 375 -11.36 30.01 -2.87
C PHE A 375 -11.57 31.38 -2.28
#